data_a0cb66991727420055fc750486b0082e
#
_entry.id   a0cb66991727420055fc750486b0082e
#
_cell.length_a   1.000
_cell.length_b   1.000
_cell.length_c   1.000
_cell.angle_alpha   90.00
_cell.angle_beta   90.00
_cell.angle_gamma   90.00
#
_symmetry.space_group_name_H-M   'P 1'
#
loop_
_entity.id
_entity.type
_entity.pdbx_description
1 polymer ?
#
loop_
_entity_poly.entity_id
_entity_poly.type
_entity_poly.pdbx_seq_one_letter_code
_entity_poly.pdbx_strand_id
1 'polypeptide(L)'
;MKTEDFRVFQLENHETKDVLDSHINGGLTVIWRNWDQVINKPEMIYLNSVNPGEIKGPHRHKNRTSYFFCIQGEMVIIIQD
;
A
#
# COMPACT_ATOMS: atom_id res chain seq x y z
N MET A 1 -14.53 -2.71 11.08
CA MET A 1 -13.62 -3.79 10.61
C MET A 1 -13.20 -4.66 11.78
N LYS A 2 -13.30 -5.94 11.64
CA LYS A 2 -12.77 -6.87 12.63
C LYS A 2 -11.30 -7.15 12.33
N THR A 3 -10.53 -7.45 13.35
CA THR A 3 -9.11 -7.75 13.18
C THR A 3 -8.87 -8.97 12.29
N GLU A 4 -9.79 -9.93 12.29
CA GLU A 4 -9.72 -11.11 11.42
C GLU A 4 -9.89 -10.81 9.94
N ASP A 5 -10.43 -9.62 9.60
CA ASP A 5 -10.59 -9.19 8.22
C ASP A 5 -9.35 -8.53 7.65
N PHE A 6 -8.33 -8.37 8.48
CA PHE A 6 -7.07 -7.75 8.09
C PHE A 6 -6.22 -8.73 7.28
N ARG A 7 -5.64 -8.24 6.19
CA ARG A 7 -4.76 -9.03 5.32
C ARG A 7 -3.51 -8.24 5.00
N VAL A 8 -2.39 -8.93 4.91
CA VAL A 8 -1.13 -8.36 4.44
C VAL A 8 -0.75 -9.06 3.14
N PHE A 9 -0.49 -8.27 2.10
CA PHE A 9 -0.11 -8.78 0.80
C PHE A 9 1.33 -8.42 0.50
N GLN A 10 2.07 -9.37 -0.04
CA GLN A 10 3.40 -9.12 -0.57
C GLN A 10 3.24 -8.59 -2.00
N LEU A 11 3.75 -7.41 -2.26
CA LEU A 11 3.68 -6.83 -3.59
C LEU A 11 4.77 -7.39 -4.49
N GLU A 12 4.47 -7.46 -5.78
CA GLU A 12 5.41 -7.88 -6.80
C GLU A 12 6.44 -6.77 -7.00
N ASN A 13 7.72 -7.13 -6.90
CA ASN A 13 8.84 -6.21 -7.06
C ASN A 13 9.74 -6.70 -8.19
N HIS A 14 10.27 -5.78 -8.98
CA HIS A 14 11.23 -6.06 -10.04
C HIS A 14 12.39 -5.11 -9.95
N GLU A 15 13.60 -5.62 -10.15
CA GLU A 15 14.73 -4.77 -10.43
C GLU A 15 14.62 -4.22 -11.85
N THR A 16 14.96 -2.95 -12.02
CA THR A 16 15.02 -2.35 -13.34
C THR A 16 16.47 -2.21 -13.78
N LYS A 17 16.70 -2.31 -15.08
CA LYS A 17 18.04 -2.29 -15.65
C LYS A 17 18.16 -1.24 -16.72
N ASP A 18 19.34 -0.66 -16.81
CA ASP A 18 19.67 0.26 -17.88
C ASP A 18 19.64 -0.44 -19.23
N VAL A 19 19.10 0.22 -20.26
CA VAL A 19 18.95 -0.38 -21.59
C VAL A 19 20.27 -0.51 -22.33
N LEU A 20 21.31 0.23 -21.93
CA LEU A 20 22.60 0.23 -22.63
C LEU A 20 23.56 -0.82 -22.05
N ASP A 21 23.74 -0.84 -20.74
CA ASP A 21 24.76 -1.68 -20.11
C ASP A 21 24.19 -2.72 -19.15
N SER A 22 22.87 -2.75 -18.98
CA SER A 22 22.17 -3.71 -18.13
C SER A 22 22.49 -3.61 -16.64
N HIS A 23 23.14 -2.53 -16.17
CA HIS A 23 23.31 -2.38 -14.74
C HIS A 23 21.96 -2.11 -14.06
N ILE A 24 21.84 -2.52 -12.82
CA ILE A 24 20.61 -2.28 -12.03
C ILE A 24 20.54 -0.80 -11.70
N ASN A 25 19.49 -0.14 -12.18
CA ASN A 25 19.32 1.30 -12.00
C ASN A 25 18.16 1.65 -11.04
N GLY A 26 17.43 0.67 -10.56
CA GLY A 26 16.34 0.94 -9.64
C GLY A 26 15.44 -0.26 -9.44
N GLY A 27 14.20 0.01 -9.12
CA GLY A 27 13.20 -1.02 -8.91
C GLY A 27 11.81 -0.53 -9.28
N LEU A 28 10.90 -1.48 -9.40
CA LEU A 28 9.50 -1.24 -9.70
C LEU A 28 8.66 -2.12 -8.79
N THR A 29 7.68 -1.53 -8.14
CA THR A 29 6.74 -2.26 -7.30
C THR A 29 5.34 -2.10 -7.89
N VAL A 30 4.67 -3.21 -8.13
CA VAL A 30 3.31 -3.19 -8.64
C VAL A 30 2.37 -3.01 -7.46
N ILE A 31 1.68 -1.89 -7.39
CA ILE A 31 0.73 -1.60 -6.33
C ILE A 31 -0.65 -2.11 -6.71
N TRP A 32 -1.08 -1.85 -7.95
CA TRP A 32 -2.37 -2.31 -8.45
C TRP A 32 -2.37 -2.37 -9.98
N ARG A 33 -3.04 -3.38 -10.51
CA ARG A 33 -3.33 -3.49 -11.95
C ARG A 33 -4.63 -4.27 -12.12
N ASN A 34 -5.38 -3.93 -13.15
CA ASN A 34 -6.77 -4.39 -13.29
C ASN A 34 -6.92 -5.85 -13.68
N TRP A 35 -5.86 -6.49 -14.21
CA TRP A 35 -5.95 -7.90 -14.63
C TRP A 35 -5.50 -8.90 -13.56
N ASP A 36 -4.99 -8.40 -12.44
CA ASP A 36 -4.42 -9.27 -11.40
C ASP A 36 -5.46 -9.79 -10.43
N GLN A 37 -6.48 -9.02 -10.14
CA GLN A 37 -7.62 -9.36 -9.29
C GLN A 37 -7.24 -9.80 -7.86
N VAL A 38 -6.05 -9.45 -7.40
CA VAL A 38 -5.65 -9.70 -6.02
C VAL A 38 -6.42 -8.80 -5.07
N ILE A 39 -6.61 -7.55 -5.46
CA ILE A 39 -7.42 -6.59 -4.73
C ILE A 39 -8.46 -5.98 -5.66
N ASN A 40 -9.51 -5.46 -5.07
CA ASN A 40 -10.58 -4.83 -5.83
C ASN A 40 -10.10 -3.59 -6.56
N LYS A 41 -10.76 -3.26 -7.68
CA LYS A 41 -10.49 -2.02 -8.40
C LYS A 41 -10.69 -0.83 -7.46
N PRO A 42 -9.70 0.05 -7.36
CA PRO A 42 -9.84 1.22 -6.50
C PRO A 42 -10.82 2.23 -7.10
N GLU A 43 -11.65 2.79 -6.25
CA GLU A 43 -12.54 3.88 -6.62
C GLU A 43 -11.94 5.23 -6.29
N MET A 44 -10.99 5.26 -5.35
CA MET A 44 -10.29 6.47 -4.95
C MET A 44 -8.87 6.12 -4.52
N ILE A 45 -7.92 6.91 -4.95
CA ILE A 45 -6.52 6.77 -4.55
C ILE A 45 -6.06 8.13 -4.05
N TYR A 46 -5.42 8.16 -2.88
CA TYR A 46 -4.86 9.39 -2.36
C TYR A 46 -3.60 9.12 -1.54
N LEU A 47 -2.77 10.13 -1.41
CA LEU A 47 -1.63 10.10 -0.52
C LEU A 47 -2.02 10.65 0.83
N ASN A 48 -1.60 9.97 1.87
CA ASN A 48 -1.80 10.42 3.24
C ASN A 48 -0.45 10.50 3.92
N SER A 49 -0.23 11.52 4.72
CA SER A 49 1.01 11.67 5.45
C SER A 49 0.73 11.89 6.92
N VAL A 50 1.64 11.40 7.76
CA VAL A 50 1.61 11.60 9.21
C VAL A 50 2.96 12.17 9.61
N ASN A 51 2.95 13.31 10.27
CA ASN A 51 4.18 13.90 10.79
C ASN A 51 4.75 13.05 11.92
N PRO A 52 6.07 13.04 12.11
CA PRO A 52 6.69 12.27 13.18
C PRO A 52 6.07 12.61 14.54
N GLY A 53 5.75 11.56 15.31
CA GLY A 53 5.14 11.70 16.63
C GLY A 53 3.65 11.96 16.63
N GLU A 54 3.03 12.12 15.49
CA GLU A 54 1.60 12.39 15.40
C GLU A 54 0.79 11.12 15.19
N ILE A 55 -0.47 11.19 15.60
CA ILE A 55 -1.43 10.10 15.44
C ILE A 55 -2.65 10.66 14.71
N LYS A 56 -3.11 9.93 13.70
CA LYS A 56 -4.34 10.25 12.99
C LYS A 56 -5.39 9.20 13.25
N GLY A 57 -6.62 9.65 13.42
CA GLY A 57 -7.74 8.77 13.73
C GLY A 57 -8.19 8.90 15.16
N PRO A 58 -9.06 8.00 15.61
CA PRO A 58 -9.58 6.84 14.90
C PRO A 58 -10.57 7.19 13.79
N HIS A 59 -10.63 6.33 12.77
CA HIS A 59 -11.59 6.45 11.67
C HIS A 59 -12.38 5.16 11.54
N ARG A 60 -13.66 5.27 11.28
CA ARG A 60 -14.52 4.11 11.09
C ARG A 60 -15.30 4.24 9.80
N HIS A 61 -15.20 3.21 8.96
CA HIS A 61 -15.92 3.16 7.69
C HIS A 61 -16.79 1.91 7.66
N LYS A 62 -18.09 2.06 7.44
CA LYS A 62 -19.03 0.94 7.47
C LYS A 62 -19.02 0.13 6.19
N ASN A 63 -18.94 0.79 5.03
CA ASN A 63 -19.09 0.15 3.72
C ASN A 63 -17.89 0.40 2.82
N ARG A 64 -16.70 0.46 3.42
CA ARG A 64 -15.50 0.80 2.68
C ARG A 64 -14.35 -0.13 3.05
N THR A 65 -13.75 -0.70 2.03
CA THR A 65 -12.52 -1.46 2.18
C THR A 65 -11.35 -0.57 1.79
N SER A 66 -10.34 -0.51 2.63
CA SER A 66 -9.15 0.31 2.39
C SER A 66 -7.91 -0.56 2.29
N TYR A 67 -7.04 -0.17 1.36
CA TYR A 67 -5.72 -0.77 1.20
C TYR A 67 -4.67 0.29 1.45
N PHE A 68 -3.66 -0.07 2.23
CA PHE A 68 -2.59 0.84 2.62
C PHE A 68 -1.26 0.32 2.10
N PHE A 69 -0.48 1.20 1.54
CA PHE A 69 0.88 0.93 1.14
C PHE A 69 1.79 2.06 1.63
N CYS A 70 2.79 1.72 2.46
CA CYS A 70 3.73 2.71 2.96
C CYS A 70 4.81 2.96 1.92
N ILE A 71 4.83 4.15 1.33
CA ILE A 71 5.77 4.48 0.26
C ILE A 71 7.04 5.16 0.76
N GLN A 72 7.02 5.69 1.97
CA GLN A 72 8.17 6.38 2.54
C GLN A 72 8.10 6.34 4.06
N GLY A 73 9.23 6.04 4.71
CA GLY A 73 9.31 6.01 6.17
C GLY A 73 8.71 4.76 6.77
N GLU A 74 8.31 4.87 8.02
CA GLU A 74 7.68 3.79 8.76
C GLU A 74 6.39 4.27 9.38
N MET A 75 5.41 3.41 9.41
CA MET A 75 4.09 3.73 9.91
C MET A 75 3.53 2.53 10.66
N VAL A 76 2.87 2.80 11.78
CA VAL A 76 2.13 1.78 12.53
C VAL A 76 0.65 2.00 12.31
N ILE A 77 -0.03 0.96 11.86
CA ILE A 77 -1.48 0.97 11.69
C ILE A 77 -2.08 0.17 12.82
N ILE A 78 -2.92 0.82 13.63
CA ILE A 78 -3.59 0.18 14.76
C ILE A 78 -5.01 -0.14 14.35
N ILE A 79 -5.39 -1.41 14.46
CA ILE A 79 -6.72 -1.89 14.10
C ILE A 79 -7.43 -2.34 15.37
N GLN A 80 -8.62 -1.83 15.56
CA GLN A 80 -9.46 -2.16 16.72
C GLN A 80 -10.82 -2.67 16.24
N ASP A 81 -11.31 -3.67 16.93
CA ASP A 81 -12.65 -4.20 16.70
C ASP A 81 -13.75 -3.30 17.25
#